data_12a637f5f9a42dbe308c1359870bc4f0
#
_entry.id   12a637f5f9a42dbe308c1359870bc4f0
#
_cell.length_a   1.000
_cell.length_b   1.000
_cell.length_c   1.000
_cell.angle_alpha   90.00
_cell.angle_beta   90.00
_cell.angle_gamma   90.00
#
_symmetry.space_group_name_H-M   'P 1'
#
loop_
_entity.id
_entity.type
_entity.pdbx_description
1 polymer ?
#
loop_
_entity_poly.entity_id
_entity_poly.type
_entity_poly.pdbx_seq_one_letter_code
_entity_poly.pdbx_strand_id
1 'polypeptide(L)'
;LASLFLIALLSACSTTHFQSETLARPRETPGILLMPLDVELSEVNAGGVAEPKADWTDQARGNMTAALRDIMTGRRANVVVFDDSRLSPEDGALTTQLMKLHEAVGMSIRAHKVGLFPLPTKQGKFDWSLGPDVAVLRRNFDADYALFVFMRDSYSSAGRVMVIAAAALLGVGIPGGQQIGFASLVDLRSGDVTWFHLHARGTGDLRTTEPARETTTALLEQFPK
;
A
#
# COMPACT_ATOMS: atom_id res chain seq x y z
N LEU A 1 27.22 38.87 14.85
CA LEU A 1 25.95 38.21 15.18
C LEU A 1 25.50 37.47 13.93
N ALA A 2 25.90 36.19 13.81
CA ALA A 2 25.50 35.32 12.73
C ALA A 2 24.25 34.51 13.25
N SER A 3 23.08 34.88 12.73
CA SER A 3 21.87 34.08 12.96
C SER A 3 21.93 32.80 12.11
N LEU A 4 22.17 31.71 12.77
CA LEU A 4 22.07 30.35 12.21
C LEU A 4 20.58 30.05 11.98
N PHE A 5 20.11 30.13 10.72
CA PHE A 5 18.77 29.69 10.34
C PHE A 5 18.81 28.17 10.23
N LEU A 6 18.43 27.49 11.30
CA LEU A 6 18.21 26.04 11.32
C LEU A 6 16.87 25.78 10.61
N ILE A 7 16.91 25.51 9.29
CA ILE A 7 15.75 25.05 8.55
C ILE A 7 15.54 23.59 8.95
N ALA A 8 14.62 23.37 9.87
CA ALA A 8 14.08 22.04 10.13
C ALA A 8 13.27 21.61 8.89
N LEU A 9 13.87 20.75 8.09
CA LEU A 9 13.14 20.02 7.03
C LEU A 9 12.16 19.06 7.73
N LEU A 10 10.97 19.55 7.98
CA LEU A 10 9.81 18.71 8.32
C LEU A 10 9.53 17.87 7.08
N SER A 11 10.00 16.63 7.09
CA SER A 11 9.57 15.61 6.13
C SER A 11 8.08 15.39 6.37
N ALA A 12 7.24 16.12 5.66
CA ALA A 12 5.80 15.95 5.70
C ALA A 12 5.46 14.57 5.13
N CYS A 13 5.13 13.62 6.01
CA CYS A 13 4.41 12.42 5.60
C CYS A 13 3.06 12.87 5.05
N SER A 14 2.87 12.82 3.74
CA SER A 14 1.58 13.08 3.13
C SER A 14 0.80 11.78 3.11
N THR A 15 -0.04 11.58 4.11
CA THR A 15 -1.03 10.50 4.12
C THR A 15 -2.36 11.08 3.65
N THR A 16 -3.01 10.45 2.68
CA THR A 16 -4.29 10.87 2.16
C THR A 16 -5.29 9.72 2.27
N HIS A 17 -6.37 9.96 3.00
CA HIS A 17 -7.42 8.99 3.23
C HIS A 17 -8.62 9.25 2.33
N PHE A 18 -9.20 8.17 1.77
CA PHE A 18 -10.45 8.22 1.01
C PHE A 18 -11.34 7.06 1.45
N GLN A 19 -12.58 7.36 1.80
CA GLN A 19 -13.56 6.36 2.21
C GLN A 19 -14.82 6.53 1.37
N SER A 20 -15.45 5.41 0.99
CA SER A 20 -16.82 5.40 0.49
C SER A 20 -17.79 5.70 1.64
N GLU A 21 -18.92 6.34 1.33
CA GLU A 21 -19.87 6.83 2.34
C GLU A 21 -20.54 5.71 3.16
N THR A 22 -20.48 4.44 2.76
CA THR A 22 -21.25 3.39 3.44
C THR A 22 -20.47 2.07 3.53
N LEU A 23 -20.02 1.71 4.75
CA LEU A 23 -19.66 0.33 5.07
C LEU A 23 -20.94 -0.45 5.38
N ALA A 24 -21.34 -1.33 4.46
CA ALA A 24 -22.35 -2.32 4.77
C ALA A 24 -21.78 -3.30 5.80
N ARG A 25 -22.41 -3.40 6.98
CA ARG A 25 -22.03 -4.39 8.01
C ARG A 25 -22.98 -5.59 7.92
N PRO A 26 -22.62 -6.63 7.13
CA PRO A 26 -23.49 -7.79 6.95
C PRO A 26 -23.59 -8.67 8.18
N ARG A 27 -22.62 -8.56 9.10
CA ARG A 27 -22.52 -9.33 10.35
C ARG A 27 -22.13 -8.38 11.49
N GLU A 28 -22.44 -8.76 12.73
CA GLU A 28 -22.02 -8.02 13.94
C GLU A 28 -20.49 -7.90 14.02
N THR A 29 -19.80 -8.98 13.59
CA THR A 29 -18.33 -9.01 13.45
C THR A 29 -17.99 -9.45 12.02
N PRO A 30 -17.70 -8.53 11.09
CA PRO A 30 -17.40 -8.88 9.70
C PRO A 30 -16.09 -9.65 9.58
N GLY A 31 -16.08 -10.65 8.69
CA GLY A 31 -14.88 -11.38 8.30
C GLY A 31 -14.02 -10.55 7.36
N ILE A 32 -12.75 -10.37 7.69
CA ILE A 32 -11.77 -9.66 6.85
C ILE A 32 -10.69 -10.63 6.41
N LEU A 33 -10.62 -10.89 5.10
CA LEU A 33 -9.56 -11.67 4.48
C LEU A 33 -8.32 -10.79 4.29
N LEU A 34 -7.21 -11.17 4.92
CA LEU A 34 -5.91 -10.54 4.65
C LEU A 34 -5.31 -11.18 3.40
N MET A 35 -5.27 -10.40 2.32
CA MET A 35 -4.67 -10.84 1.06
C MET A 35 -3.13 -10.89 1.15
N PRO A 36 -2.45 -11.68 0.31
CA PRO A 36 -1.01 -11.59 0.16
C PRO A 36 -0.59 -10.15 -0.14
N LEU A 37 0.47 -9.67 0.52
CA LEU A 37 0.95 -8.31 0.30
C LEU A 37 1.68 -8.22 -1.04
N ASP A 38 1.29 -7.27 -1.90
CA ASP A 38 2.01 -6.92 -3.12
C ASP A 38 3.12 -5.91 -2.78
N VAL A 39 4.26 -6.43 -2.36
CA VAL A 39 5.43 -5.64 -1.94
C VAL A 39 6.57 -5.89 -2.89
N GLU A 40 7.24 -4.83 -3.34
CA GLU A 40 8.48 -4.89 -4.10
C GLU A 40 9.45 -3.81 -3.62
N LEU A 41 10.70 -4.22 -3.35
CA LEU A 41 11.79 -3.34 -2.99
C LEU A 41 12.83 -3.28 -4.09
N SER A 42 13.36 -2.08 -4.33
CA SER A 42 14.37 -1.82 -5.35
C SER A 42 15.54 -1.02 -4.81
N GLU A 43 16.73 -1.21 -5.41
CA GLU A 43 17.88 -0.34 -5.24
C GLU A 43 17.97 0.63 -6.41
N VAL A 44 18.09 1.94 -6.13
CA VAL A 44 18.30 2.96 -7.16
C VAL A 44 19.80 3.12 -7.35
N ASN A 45 20.32 2.74 -8.53
CA ASN A 45 21.73 2.85 -8.86
C ASN A 45 22.18 4.30 -9.14
N ALA A 46 23.47 4.53 -9.33
CA ALA A 46 24.02 5.87 -9.59
C ALA A 46 23.36 6.58 -10.79
N GLY A 47 22.95 5.83 -11.81
CA GLY A 47 22.25 6.35 -12.99
C GLY A 47 20.77 6.66 -12.76
N GLY A 48 20.21 6.33 -11.59
CA GLY A 48 18.80 6.54 -11.28
C GLY A 48 17.88 5.41 -11.72
N VAL A 49 18.42 4.27 -12.14
CA VAL A 49 17.62 3.09 -12.49
C VAL A 49 17.30 2.28 -11.23
N ALA A 50 16.05 1.93 -11.06
CA ALA A 50 15.59 1.06 -9.99
C ALA A 50 15.80 -0.41 -10.39
N GLU A 51 16.49 -1.16 -9.54
CA GLU A 51 16.78 -2.58 -9.72
C GLU A 51 16.07 -3.37 -8.61
N PRO A 52 15.07 -4.22 -8.93
CA PRO A 52 14.37 -5.02 -7.93
C PRO A 52 15.33 -5.95 -7.17
N LYS A 53 15.13 -6.06 -5.85
CA LYS A 53 15.91 -6.90 -4.94
C LYS A 53 14.98 -7.92 -4.29
N ALA A 54 15.10 -9.18 -4.70
CA ALA A 54 14.23 -10.25 -4.24
C ALA A 54 14.36 -10.50 -2.73
N ASP A 55 15.57 -10.56 -2.22
CA ASP A 55 15.88 -10.77 -0.79
C ASP A 55 15.33 -9.65 0.09
N TRP A 56 15.44 -8.38 -0.33
CA TRP A 56 14.85 -7.24 0.37
C TRP A 56 13.34 -7.29 0.36
N THR A 57 12.77 -7.66 -0.79
CA THR A 57 11.32 -7.80 -1.00
C THR A 57 10.74 -8.86 -0.08
N ASP A 58 11.37 -10.03 0.01
CA ASP A 58 10.90 -11.12 0.87
C ASP A 58 10.99 -10.75 2.35
N GLN A 59 12.08 -10.10 2.76
CA GLN A 59 12.25 -9.61 4.12
C GLN A 59 11.18 -8.56 4.49
N ALA A 60 10.96 -7.58 3.61
CA ALA A 60 9.94 -6.55 3.81
C ALA A 60 8.52 -7.13 3.87
N ARG A 61 8.21 -8.07 2.98
CA ARG A 61 6.93 -8.78 2.97
C ARG A 61 6.70 -9.52 4.27
N GLY A 62 7.73 -10.23 4.78
CA GLY A 62 7.69 -10.90 6.08
C GLY A 62 7.40 -9.95 7.23
N ASN A 63 8.17 -8.85 7.33
CA ASN A 63 8.03 -7.84 8.38
C ASN A 63 6.65 -7.17 8.34
N MET A 64 6.19 -6.75 7.17
CA MET A 64 4.88 -6.11 7.01
C MET A 64 3.73 -7.08 7.29
N THR A 65 3.85 -8.36 6.88
CA THR A 65 2.82 -9.38 7.17
C THR A 65 2.68 -9.61 8.66
N ALA A 66 3.80 -9.72 9.39
CA ALA A 66 3.78 -9.86 10.84
C ALA A 66 3.12 -8.64 11.51
N ALA A 67 3.53 -7.43 11.12
CA ALA A 67 2.95 -6.19 11.65
C ALA A 67 1.45 -6.09 11.34
N LEU A 68 1.01 -6.44 10.12
CA LEU A 68 -0.38 -6.41 9.73
C LEU A 68 -1.23 -7.37 10.56
N ARG A 69 -0.75 -8.60 10.78
CA ARG A 69 -1.44 -9.59 11.62
C ARG A 69 -1.60 -9.09 13.05
N ASP A 70 -0.54 -8.55 13.66
CA ASP A 70 -0.56 -8.02 15.01
C ASP A 70 -1.58 -6.89 15.15
N ILE A 71 -1.54 -5.91 14.23
CA ILE A 71 -2.45 -4.77 14.23
C ILE A 71 -3.91 -5.23 14.06
N MET A 72 -4.17 -6.16 13.14
CA MET A 72 -5.53 -6.63 12.86
C MET A 72 -6.07 -7.52 13.99
N THR A 73 -5.21 -8.32 14.64
CA THR A 73 -5.61 -9.12 15.82
C THR A 73 -6.04 -8.23 16.99
N GLY A 74 -5.45 -7.05 17.15
CA GLY A 74 -5.86 -6.06 18.15
C GLY A 74 -7.23 -5.41 17.88
N ARG A 75 -7.79 -5.61 16.68
CA ARG A 75 -9.12 -5.10 16.29
C ARG A 75 -10.19 -6.17 16.52
N ARG A 76 -11.42 -5.76 16.80
CA ARG A 76 -12.57 -6.69 17.00
C ARG A 76 -13.11 -7.22 15.67
N ALA A 77 -12.24 -7.59 14.73
CA ALA A 77 -12.61 -8.16 13.44
C ALA A 77 -12.28 -9.65 13.42
N ASN A 78 -13.11 -10.45 12.74
CA ASN A 78 -12.77 -11.83 12.43
C ASN A 78 -11.77 -11.83 11.28
N VAL A 79 -10.50 -12.08 11.60
CA VAL A 79 -9.40 -12.03 10.63
C VAL A 79 -9.17 -13.40 10.03
N VAL A 80 -9.31 -13.51 8.71
CA VAL A 80 -8.99 -14.71 7.92
C VAL A 80 -7.70 -14.44 7.17
N VAL A 81 -6.71 -15.32 7.27
CA VAL A 81 -5.47 -15.19 6.50
C VAL A 81 -5.63 -15.95 5.19
N PHE A 82 -5.19 -15.34 4.10
CA PHE A 82 -5.17 -15.98 2.79
C PHE A 82 -4.30 -17.23 2.82
N ASP A 83 -4.82 -18.30 2.21
CA ASP A 83 -4.15 -19.59 2.07
C ASP A 83 -4.46 -20.12 0.66
N ASP A 84 -3.46 -20.14 -0.20
CA ASP A 84 -3.57 -20.55 -1.61
C ASP A 84 -3.94 -22.04 -1.76
N SER A 85 -3.61 -22.86 -0.78
CA SER A 85 -3.98 -24.29 -0.77
C SER A 85 -5.50 -24.54 -0.78
N ARG A 86 -6.29 -23.52 -0.42
CA ARG A 86 -7.76 -23.56 -0.45
C ARG A 86 -8.36 -23.33 -1.82
N LEU A 87 -7.55 -22.92 -2.79
CA LEU A 87 -8.00 -22.53 -4.12
C LEU A 87 -7.80 -23.67 -5.13
N SER A 88 -8.77 -23.83 -6.02
CA SER A 88 -8.55 -24.58 -7.26
C SER A 88 -7.53 -23.82 -8.15
N PRO A 89 -6.89 -24.49 -9.11
CA PRO A 89 -6.00 -23.79 -10.06
C PRO A 89 -6.68 -22.62 -10.79
N GLU A 90 -7.96 -22.76 -11.14
CA GLU A 90 -8.76 -21.73 -11.78
C GLU A 90 -9.01 -20.53 -10.85
N ASP A 91 -9.46 -20.80 -9.59
CA ASP A 91 -9.69 -19.77 -8.58
C ASP A 91 -8.37 -19.05 -8.21
N GLY A 92 -7.24 -19.77 -8.19
CA GLY A 92 -5.92 -19.21 -7.99
C GLY A 92 -5.49 -18.26 -9.11
N ALA A 93 -5.74 -18.64 -10.36
CA ALA A 93 -5.47 -17.77 -11.51
C ALA A 93 -6.33 -16.49 -11.45
N LEU A 94 -7.61 -16.62 -11.13
CA LEU A 94 -8.51 -15.48 -10.98
C LEU A 94 -8.10 -14.58 -9.80
N THR A 95 -7.68 -15.16 -8.68
CA THR A 95 -7.15 -14.40 -7.53
C THR A 95 -5.91 -13.59 -7.91
N THR A 96 -5.01 -14.18 -8.70
CA THR A 96 -3.83 -13.46 -9.22
C THR A 96 -4.23 -12.28 -10.10
N GLN A 97 -5.25 -12.44 -10.95
CA GLN A 97 -5.79 -11.34 -11.77
C GLN A 97 -6.40 -10.24 -10.89
N LEU A 98 -7.13 -10.60 -9.84
CA LEU A 98 -7.69 -9.63 -8.89
C LEU A 98 -6.61 -8.82 -8.17
N MET A 99 -5.49 -9.44 -7.80
CA MET A 99 -4.35 -8.71 -7.21
C MET A 99 -3.77 -7.69 -8.19
N LYS A 100 -3.61 -8.06 -9.47
CA LYS A 100 -3.15 -7.13 -10.51
C LYS A 100 -4.18 -6.03 -10.82
N LEU A 101 -5.46 -6.37 -10.80
CA LEU A 101 -6.53 -5.39 -10.95
C LEU A 101 -6.54 -4.39 -9.78
N HIS A 102 -6.32 -4.87 -8.54
CA HIS A 102 -6.19 -4.00 -7.38
C HIS A 102 -5.04 -3.00 -7.53
N GLU A 103 -3.87 -3.44 -8.00
CA GLU A 103 -2.75 -2.55 -8.32
C GLU A 103 -3.18 -1.47 -9.33
N ALA A 104 -3.80 -1.85 -10.45
CA ALA A 104 -4.23 -0.94 -11.51
C ALA A 104 -5.29 0.07 -11.02
N VAL A 105 -6.29 -0.40 -10.29
CA VAL A 105 -7.35 0.45 -9.71
C VAL A 105 -6.76 1.39 -8.67
N GLY A 106 -5.91 0.90 -7.77
CA GLY A 106 -5.26 1.73 -6.75
C GLY A 106 -4.37 2.82 -7.34
N MET A 107 -3.60 2.51 -8.38
CA MET A 107 -2.81 3.51 -9.12
C MET A 107 -3.70 4.54 -9.82
N SER A 108 -4.86 4.12 -10.34
CA SER A 108 -5.85 5.03 -10.94
C SER A 108 -6.48 5.96 -9.90
N ILE A 109 -6.83 5.43 -8.72
CA ILE A 109 -7.32 6.24 -7.58
C ILE A 109 -6.26 7.26 -7.20
N ARG A 110 -5.02 6.85 -7.04
CA ARG A 110 -3.90 7.72 -6.70
C ARG A 110 -3.75 8.84 -7.74
N ALA A 111 -3.66 8.49 -9.02
CA ALA A 111 -3.47 9.47 -10.11
C ALA A 111 -4.63 10.49 -10.17
N HIS A 112 -5.87 10.04 -10.00
CA HIS A 112 -7.04 10.90 -9.98
C HIS A 112 -7.07 11.83 -8.76
N LYS A 113 -6.81 11.30 -7.57
CA LYS A 113 -6.96 12.04 -6.30
C LYS A 113 -5.80 12.97 -6.00
N VAL A 114 -4.57 12.63 -6.41
CA VAL A 114 -3.40 13.53 -6.32
C VAL A 114 -3.47 14.64 -7.39
N GLY A 115 -4.46 14.58 -8.29
CA GLY A 115 -4.71 15.63 -9.28
C GLY A 115 -3.85 15.54 -10.53
N LEU A 116 -3.08 14.47 -10.70
CA LEU A 116 -2.26 14.27 -11.91
C LEU A 116 -3.13 14.04 -13.14
N PHE A 117 -4.17 13.21 -13.00
CA PHE A 117 -5.11 12.86 -14.07
C PHE A 117 -6.54 12.80 -13.51
N PRO A 118 -7.20 13.95 -13.28
CA PRO A 118 -8.57 13.96 -12.78
C PRO A 118 -9.52 13.32 -13.81
N LEU A 119 -10.39 12.43 -13.34
CA LEU A 119 -11.40 11.77 -14.16
C LEU A 119 -12.73 12.54 -14.04
N PRO A 120 -13.18 13.29 -15.08
CA PRO A 120 -14.40 14.09 -15.01
C PRO A 120 -15.65 13.26 -14.72
N THR A 121 -15.67 11.99 -15.15
CA THR A 121 -16.78 11.06 -14.93
C THR A 121 -17.01 10.70 -13.47
N LYS A 122 -15.98 10.81 -12.63
CA LYS A 122 -16.09 10.53 -11.18
C LYS A 122 -16.81 11.64 -10.41
N GLN A 123 -16.77 12.88 -10.87
CA GLN A 123 -17.50 14.03 -10.27
C GLN A 123 -17.34 14.13 -8.74
N GLY A 124 -16.17 13.79 -8.22
CA GLY A 124 -15.88 13.76 -6.79
C GLY A 124 -16.37 12.53 -6.03
N LYS A 125 -17.08 11.61 -6.66
CA LYS A 125 -17.53 10.35 -6.04
C LYS A 125 -16.39 9.37 -5.87
N PHE A 126 -16.44 8.59 -4.78
CA PHE A 126 -15.53 7.47 -4.55
C PHE A 126 -16.26 6.17 -4.88
N ASP A 127 -16.38 5.85 -6.15
CA ASP A 127 -17.12 4.72 -6.71
C ASP A 127 -16.19 3.77 -7.50
N TRP A 128 -15.16 3.27 -6.84
CA TRP A 128 -14.18 2.36 -7.42
C TRP A 128 -14.53 0.93 -7.11
N SER A 129 -14.26 0.00 -8.04
CA SER A 129 -14.59 -1.40 -7.88
C SER A 129 -13.55 -2.30 -8.54
N LEU A 130 -13.35 -3.49 -7.97
CA LEU A 130 -12.63 -4.62 -8.57
C LEU A 130 -13.58 -5.55 -9.35
N GLY A 131 -14.86 -5.21 -9.42
CA GLY A 131 -15.87 -6.00 -10.13
C GLY A 131 -16.34 -7.25 -9.37
N PRO A 132 -17.26 -8.01 -9.98
CA PRO A 132 -17.95 -9.11 -9.32
C PRO A 132 -17.07 -10.35 -9.08
N ASP A 133 -15.94 -10.47 -9.76
CA ASP A 133 -15.05 -11.63 -9.68
C ASP A 133 -14.42 -11.80 -8.29
N VAL A 134 -14.46 -10.76 -7.44
CA VAL A 134 -14.08 -10.85 -6.02
C VAL A 134 -14.89 -11.91 -5.25
N ALA A 135 -16.04 -12.33 -5.77
CA ALA A 135 -16.86 -13.41 -5.20
C ALA A 135 -16.08 -14.73 -5.07
N VAL A 136 -15.01 -14.94 -5.85
CA VAL A 136 -14.11 -16.09 -5.69
C VAL A 136 -13.49 -16.13 -4.30
N LEU A 137 -13.05 -14.99 -3.78
CA LEU A 137 -12.47 -14.90 -2.44
C LEU A 137 -13.51 -15.17 -1.37
N ARG A 138 -14.72 -14.65 -1.54
CA ARG A 138 -15.81 -14.89 -0.60
C ARG A 138 -16.19 -16.37 -0.49
N ARG A 139 -16.28 -17.07 -1.63
CA ARG A 139 -16.62 -18.50 -1.67
C ARG A 139 -15.60 -19.37 -0.95
N ASN A 140 -14.31 -19.05 -1.13
CA ASN A 140 -13.21 -19.88 -0.62
C ASN A 140 -12.83 -19.56 0.83
N PHE A 141 -13.10 -18.34 1.32
CA PHE A 141 -12.60 -17.89 2.63
C PHE A 141 -13.70 -17.51 3.63
N ASP A 142 -14.98 -17.53 3.24
CA ASP A 142 -16.11 -17.08 4.09
C ASP A 142 -15.89 -15.71 4.75
N ALA A 143 -15.30 -14.78 3.98
CA ALA A 143 -15.05 -13.41 4.41
C ALA A 143 -16.05 -12.44 3.76
N ASP A 144 -16.32 -11.33 4.45
CA ASP A 144 -17.19 -10.27 3.94
C ASP A 144 -16.39 -9.21 3.16
N TYR A 145 -15.17 -8.98 3.58
CA TYR A 145 -14.23 -8.01 3.00
C TYR A 145 -12.89 -8.66 2.74
N ALA A 146 -12.13 -8.08 1.81
CA ALA A 146 -10.70 -8.36 1.64
C ALA A 146 -9.88 -7.09 1.82
N LEU A 147 -8.81 -7.20 2.61
CA LEU A 147 -7.80 -6.15 2.76
C LEU A 147 -6.64 -6.44 1.82
N PHE A 148 -6.49 -5.59 0.83
CA PHE A 148 -5.38 -5.60 -0.11
C PHE A 148 -4.36 -4.53 0.28
N VAL A 149 -3.07 -4.83 0.10
CA VAL A 149 -1.96 -3.89 0.31
C VAL A 149 -1.02 -3.96 -0.86
N PHE A 150 -0.70 -2.79 -1.40
CA PHE A 150 0.30 -2.56 -2.43
C PHE A 150 1.40 -1.68 -1.85
N MET A 151 2.68 -2.03 -2.06
CA MET A 151 3.82 -1.26 -1.59
C MET A 151 4.99 -1.36 -2.55
N ARG A 152 5.53 -0.21 -2.91
CA ARG A 152 6.79 -0.07 -3.64
C ARG A 152 7.72 0.79 -2.82
N ASP A 153 8.91 0.31 -2.55
CA ASP A 153 9.91 1.04 -1.79
C ASP A 153 11.27 0.97 -2.49
N SER A 154 12.02 2.04 -2.44
CA SER A 154 13.30 2.11 -3.10
C SER A 154 14.35 2.78 -2.22
N TYR A 155 15.57 2.30 -2.31
CA TYR A 155 16.72 2.77 -1.54
C TYR A 155 17.84 3.19 -2.49
N SER A 156 18.46 4.34 -2.20
CA SER A 156 19.61 4.79 -2.97
C SER A 156 20.84 3.93 -2.69
N SER A 157 21.50 3.43 -3.73
CA SER A 157 22.82 2.81 -3.61
C SER A 157 23.85 3.82 -3.11
N ALA A 158 25.00 3.35 -2.62
CA ALA A 158 26.10 4.23 -2.23
C ALA A 158 26.53 5.18 -3.38
N GLY A 159 26.58 4.67 -4.61
CA GLY A 159 26.87 5.47 -5.80
C GLY A 159 25.80 6.55 -6.04
N ARG A 160 24.52 6.23 -5.85
CA ARG A 160 23.41 7.20 -5.96
C ARG A 160 23.51 8.29 -4.90
N VAL A 161 23.84 7.95 -3.65
CA VAL A 161 24.04 8.91 -2.57
C VAL A 161 25.15 9.90 -2.91
N MET A 162 26.25 9.43 -3.49
CA MET A 162 27.35 10.31 -3.96
C MET A 162 26.91 11.26 -5.07
N VAL A 163 26.11 10.79 -6.03
CA VAL A 163 25.54 11.64 -7.09
C VAL A 163 24.59 12.69 -6.52
N ILE A 164 23.72 12.32 -5.58
CA ILE A 164 22.82 13.26 -4.88
C ILE A 164 23.63 14.34 -4.15
N ALA A 165 24.67 13.95 -3.42
CA ALA A 165 25.52 14.88 -2.69
C ALA A 165 26.25 15.85 -3.63
N ALA A 166 26.83 15.35 -4.73
CA ALA A 166 27.50 16.20 -5.73
C ALA A 166 26.52 17.17 -6.41
N ALA A 167 25.33 16.71 -6.76
CA ALA A 167 24.28 17.54 -7.36
C ALA A 167 23.81 18.65 -6.39
N ALA A 168 23.67 18.33 -5.11
CA ALA A 168 23.27 19.28 -4.07
C ALA A 168 24.29 20.43 -3.92
N LEU A 169 25.59 20.16 -4.07
CA LEU A 169 26.64 21.20 -4.08
C LEU A 169 26.48 22.16 -5.26
N LEU A 170 25.83 21.71 -6.34
CA LEU A 170 25.56 22.55 -7.53
C LEU A 170 24.14 23.17 -7.48
N GLY A 171 23.42 23.03 -6.34
CA GLY A 171 22.05 23.53 -6.17
C GLY A 171 20.97 22.67 -6.88
N VAL A 172 21.32 21.46 -7.33
CA VAL A 172 20.37 20.55 -8.01
C VAL A 172 19.83 19.54 -7.03
N GLY A 173 18.50 19.54 -6.81
CA GLY A 173 17.81 18.53 -6.00
C GLY A 173 17.55 17.27 -6.82
N ILE A 174 18.12 16.14 -6.40
CA ILE A 174 17.84 14.83 -6.98
C ILE A 174 17.12 14.00 -5.91
N PRO A 175 15.95 13.41 -6.22
CA PRO A 175 15.24 12.57 -5.26
C PRO A 175 16.04 11.31 -4.94
N GLY A 176 16.00 10.92 -3.66
CA GLY A 176 16.52 9.66 -3.16
C GLY A 176 15.52 8.51 -3.34
N GLY A 177 15.56 7.56 -2.44
CA GLY A 177 14.55 6.49 -2.36
C GLY A 177 13.17 7.04 -2.00
N GLN A 178 12.15 6.33 -2.44
CA GLN A 178 10.74 6.67 -2.16
C GLN A 178 9.98 5.41 -1.73
N GLN A 179 9.13 5.59 -0.74
CA GLN A 179 8.17 4.59 -0.31
C GLN A 179 6.77 5.07 -0.70
N ILE A 180 6.09 4.30 -1.56
CA ILE A 180 4.74 4.59 -2.05
C ILE A 180 3.92 3.32 -1.91
N GLY A 181 2.77 3.43 -1.27
CA GLY A 181 1.86 2.31 -1.10
C GLY A 181 0.43 2.75 -0.87
N PHE A 182 -0.47 1.80 -0.93
CA PHE A 182 -1.86 1.99 -0.55
C PHE A 182 -2.44 0.70 0.00
N ALA A 183 -3.45 0.85 0.83
CA ALA A 183 -4.28 -0.24 1.31
C ALA A 183 -5.73 0.01 0.92
N SER A 184 -6.45 -1.06 0.62
CA SER A 184 -7.86 -1.02 0.20
C SER A 184 -8.66 -2.08 0.93
N LEU A 185 -9.83 -1.70 1.45
CA LEU A 185 -10.83 -2.64 1.91
C LEU A 185 -11.89 -2.81 0.82
N VAL A 186 -12.08 -4.01 0.35
CA VAL A 186 -13.00 -4.35 -0.75
C VAL A 186 -14.15 -5.19 -0.23
N ASP A 187 -15.39 -4.80 -0.49
CA ASP A 187 -16.58 -5.62 -0.21
C ASP A 187 -16.64 -6.80 -1.18
N LEU A 188 -16.58 -8.02 -0.66
CA LEU A 188 -16.54 -9.25 -1.47
C LEU A 188 -17.91 -9.66 -2.05
N ARG A 189 -18.96 -8.88 -1.84
CA ARG A 189 -20.26 -9.08 -2.49
C ARG A 189 -20.41 -8.26 -3.75
N SER A 190 -20.01 -6.97 -3.69
CA SER A 190 -20.16 -6.03 -4.80
C SER A 190 -18.87 -5.82 -5.59
N GLY A 191 -17.72 -6.06 -4.98
CA GLY A 191 -16.41 -5.71 -5.50
C GLY A 191 -16.01 -4.26 -5.25
N ASP A 192 -16.84 -3.48 -4.56
CA ASP A 192 -16.58 -2.07 -4.33
C ASP A 192 -15.43 -1.85 -3.35
N VAL A 193 -14.58 -0.88 -3.66
CA VAL A 193 -13.56 -0.38 -2.75
C VAL A 193 -14.24 0.52 -1.72
N THR A 194 -14.46 0.00 -0.51
CA THR A 194 -15.19 0.70 0.55
C THR A 194 -14.30 1.61 1.39
N TRP A 195 -13.00 1.36 1.39
CA TRP A 195 -12.00 2.18 2.04
C TRP A 195 -10.68 2.10 1.28
N PHE A 196 -9.98 3.22 1.22
CA PHE A 196 -8.68 3.34 0.55
C PHE A 196 -7.79 4.32 1.32
N HIS A 197 -6.55 3.93 1.58
CA HIS A 197 -5.56 4.79 2.20
C HIS A 197 -4.28 4.81 1.38
N LEU A 198 -3.84 6.00 1.00
CA LEU A 198 -2.58 6.24 0.29
C LEU A 198 -1.49 6.61 1.29
N HIS A 199 -0.34 5.98 1.18
CA HIS A 199 0.86 6.27 1.94
C HIS A 199 2.01 6.63 1.00
N ALA A 200 2.70 7.75 1.28
CA ALA A 200 3.89 8.16 0.54
C ALA A 200 4.87 8.86 1.48
N ARG A 201 6.11 8.40 1.53
CA ARG A 201 7.18 9.04 2.29
C ARG A 201 8.55 8.80 1.65
N GLY A 202 9.53 9.66 1.96
CA GLY A 202 10.92 9.54 1.50
C GLY A 202 11.86 8.88 2.51
N THR A 203 11.34 8.31 3.59
CA THR A 203 12.13 7.72 4.69
C THR A 203 11.52 6.41 5.16
N GLY A 204 12.29 5.63 5.90
CA GLY A 204 11.89 4.32 6.42
C GLY A 204 12.68 3.20 5.75
N ASP A 205 12.64 2.03 6.34
CA ASP A 205 13.33 0.84 5.83
C ASP A 205 12.49 -0.41 6.14
N LEU A 206 11.74 -0.87 5.14
CA LEU A 206 10.86 -2.03 5.27
C LEU A 206 11.62 -3.35 5.52
N ARG A 207 12.92 -3.36 5.28
CA ARG A 207 13.78 -4.52 5.59
C ARG A 207 13.96 -4.72 7.09
N THR A 208 13.60 -3.74 7.92
CA THR A 208 13.71 -3.79 9.37
C THR A 208 12.33 -3.77 10.03
N THR A 209 12.20 -4.44 11.18
CA THR A 209 10.91 -4.72 11.81
C THR A 209 10.16 -3.45 12.24
N GLU A 210 10.83 -2.53 12.97
CA GLU A 210 10.15 -1.33 13.49
C GLU A 210 9.69 -0.38 12.39
N PRO A 211 10.52 0.04 11.41
CA PRO A 211 10.06 0.86 10.30
C PRO A 211 8.96 0.19 9.44
N ALA A 212 9.01 -1.14 9.26
CA ALA A 212 7.94 -1.87 8.60
C ALA A 212 6.63 -1.80 9.39
N ARG A 213 6.70 -1.90 10.73
CA ARG A 213 5.55 -1.75 11.61
C ARG A 213 4.98 -0.32 11.58
N GLU A 214 5.83 0.69 11.62
CA GLU A 214 5.42 2.10 11.46
C GLU A 214 4.67 2.32 10.15
N THR A 215 5.24 1.84 9.03
CA THR A 215 4.62 1.96 7.71
C THR A 215 3.29 1.22 7.64
N THR A 216 3.22 0.00 8.18
CA THR A 216 1.97 -0.79 8.20
C THR A 216 0.91 -0.10 9.06
N THR A 217 1.32 0.49 10.19
CA THR A 217 0.42 1.28 11.05
C THR A 217 -0.12 2.50 10.32
N ALA A 218 0.74 3.23 9.61
CA ALA A 218 0.36 4.38 8.81
C ALA A 218 -0.58 3.98 7.65
N LEU A 219 -0.31 2.86 6.97
CA LEU A 219 -1.19 2.32 5.93
C LEU A 219 -2.60 1.98 6.42
N LEU A 220 -2.76 1.65 7.71
CA LEU A 220 -4.04 1.33 8.34
C LEU A 220 -4.59 2.48 9.17
N GLU A 221 -4.05 3.68 9.02
CA GLU A 221 -4.60 4.86 9.66
C GLU A 221 -6.04 5.08 9.18
N GLN A 222 -6.94 5.40 10.12
CA GLN A 222 -8.38 5.55 9.86
C GLN A 222 -9.05 4.32 9.22
N PHE A 223 -8.47 3.13 9.37
CA PHE A 223 -9.14 1.89 8.95
C PHE A 223 -10.51 1.78 9.64
N PRO A 224 -11.58 1.40 8.93
CA PRO A 224 -12.93 1.31 9.48
C PRO A 224 -13.02 0.43 10.74
N LYS A 225 -13.85 0.86 11.69
CA LYS A 225 -14.11 0.17 12.96
C LYS A 225 -15.28 -0.79 12.83
#